data_52fa3a569250fb57079bb668083312f1
#
_entry.id   52fa3a569250fb57079bb668083312f1
#
_cell.length_a   1.000
_cell.length_b   1.000
_cell.length_c   1.000
_cell.angle_alpha   90.00
_cell.angle_beta   90.00
_cell.angle_gamma   90.00
#
_symmetry.space_group_name_H-M   'P 1'
#
loop_
_entity.id
_entity.type
_entity.pdbx_description
1 polymer ?
#
loop_
_entity_poly.entity_id
_entity_poly.type
_entity_poly.pdbx_seq_one_letter_code
_entity_poly.pdbx_strand_id
1 'polypeptide(L)'
;MGRVTTASGSFSTAMGYNSEASGTASTAMGRGTIASGDNSTAMGYNLEASGNYSTAMGISTTASGSYSTAMGSYTEASGGASTATGWYTTASGIGSTAMGYVTTASGNYSTAIGRNTAASDYASTVIGQHNLLGSTVTNSATQFSTDNTAFVIGNGSDSDNRSDAFVVKFNGDA
;
A
#
# COMPACT_ATOMS: atom_id res chain seq x y z
N MET A 1 13.60 -12.58 23.39
CA MET A 1 14.61 -13.60 23.07
C MET A 1 13.98 -14.62 22.13
N GLY A 2 14.67 -15.02 21.11
CA GLY A 2 14.17 -15.97 20.11
C GLY A 2 15.30 -16.80 19.50
N ARG A 3 14.94 -17.69 18.57
CA ARG A 3 15.90 -18.51 17.85
C ARG A 3 16.25 -17.84 16.53
N VAL A 4 17.56 -17.62 16.27
CA VAL A 4 18.08 -16.96 15.07
C VAL A 4 17.50 -15.52 14.93
N THR A 5 17.53 -14.74 16.01
CA THR A 5 17.14 -13.32 15.98
C THR A 5 18.38 -12.45 15.99
N THR A 6 18.38 -11.39 15.20
CA THR A 6 19.49 -10.44 15.10
C THR A 6 18.96 -9.02 15.31
N ALA A 7 19.45 -8.31 16.33
CA ALA A 7 19.23 -6.90 16.55
C ALA A 7 20.57 -6.18 16.40
N SER A 8 20.90 -5.73 15.20
CA SER A 8 22.18 -5.11 14.87
C SER A 8 22.11 -3.58 14.78
N GLY A 9 20.92 -3.01 14.62
CA GLY A 9 20.73 -1.57 14.63
C GLY A 9 20.86 -0.97 16.03
N SER A 10 21.31 0.30 16.15
CA SER A 10 21.33 1.01 17.43
C SER A 10 19.92 1.13 17.98
N PHE A 11 19.72 0.77 19.26
CA PHE A 11 18.40 0.76 19.93
C PHE A 11 17.36 -0.17 19.31
N SER A 12 17.79 -1.16 18.51
CA SER A 12 16.88 -2.08 17.83
C SER A 12 16.40 -3.23 18.73
N THR A 13 15.24 -3.80 18.40
CA THR A 13 14.66 -4.94 19.12
C THR A 13 14.25 -6.03 18.14
N ALA A 14 14.76 -7.26 18.33
CA ALA A 14 14.36 -8.42 17.55
C ALA A 14 13.86 -9.54 18.46
N MET A 15 12.65 -10.05 18.21
CA MET A 15 12.03 -11.14 18.99
C MET A 15 11.32 -12.13 18.07
N GLY A 16 11.40 -13.45 18.43
CA GLY A 16 10.71 -14.49 17.69
C GLY A 16 11.64 -15.49 17.02
N TYR A 17 11.39 -15.86 15.77
CA TYR A 17 12.17 -16.82 15.00
C TYR A 17 12.61 -16.23 13.67
N ASN A 18 13.93 -16.24 13.39
CA ASN A 18 14.50 -15.70 12.16
C ASN A 18 14.04 -14.23 11.90
N SER A 19 14.12 -13.41 12.95
CA SER A 19 13.74 -11.99 12.89
C SER A 19 15.00 -11.12 12.91
N GLU A 20 15.01 -10.06 12.08
CA GLU A 20 16.15 -9.14 11.95
C GLU A 20 15.69 -7.70 12.13
N ALA A 21 16.33 -6.97 13.05
CA ALA A 21 16.16 -5.53 13.24
C ALA A 21 17.51 -4.86 13.02
N SER A 22 17.77 -4.35 11.83
CA SER A 22 19.03 -3.75 11.42
C SER A 22 18.99 -2.22 11.29
N GLY A 23 17.80 -1.63 11.19
CA GLY A 23 17.64 -0.17 11.22
C GLY A 23 17.82 0.41 12.63
N THR A 24 18.21 1.69 12.73
CA THR A 24 18.28 2.42 14.00
C THR A 24 16.90 2.51 14.64
N ALA A 25 16.77 2.16 15.92
CA ALA A 25 15.51 2.15 16.66
C ALA A 25 14.40 1.29 16.00
N SER A 26 14.80 0.28 15.22
CA SER A 26 13.85 -0.61 14.54
C SER A 26 13.36 -1.74 15.46
N THR A 27 12.17 -2.27 15.15
CA THR A 27 11.55 -3.37 15.90
C THR A 27 11.09 -4.48 14.96
N ALA A 28 11.61 -5.71 15.13
CA ALA A 28 11.21 -6.88 14.37
C ALA A 28 10.66 -7.95 15.33
N MET A 29 9.38 -8.28 15.23
CA MET A 29 8.73 -9.24 16.12
C MET A 29 7.91 -10.27 15.35
N GLY A 30 8.19 -11.56 15.56
CA GLY A 30 7.43 -12.63 14.92
C GLY A 30 8.31 -13.68 14.27
N ARG A 31 7.93 -14.17 13.08
CA ARG A 31 8.69 -15.17 12.35
C ARG A 31 9.05 -14.67 10.95
N GLY A 32 10.35 -14.64 10.63
CA GLY A 32 10.83 -14.19 9.33
C GLY A 32 10.54 -12.71 9.10
N THR A 33 10.62 -11.89 10.15
CA THR A 33 10.37 -10.44 10.04
C THR A 33 11.67 -9.68 9.90
N ILE A 34 11.68 -8.69 9.00
CA ILE A 34 12.84 -7.83 8.75
C ILE A 34 12.41 -6.36 8.94
N ALA A 35 13.09 -5.66 9.84
CA ALA A 35 12.94 -4.23 10.06
C ALA A 35 14.30 -3.56 9.80
N SER A 36 14.54 -3.15 8.55
CA SER A 36 15.81 -2.60 8.09
C SER A 36 15.81 -1.07 7.93
N GLY A 37 14.63 -0.47 7.83
CA GLY A 37 14.52 0.99 7.84
C GLY A 37 14.73 1.58 9.24
N ASP A 38 15.25 2.81 9.33
CA ASP A 38 15.35 3.51 10.60
C ASP A 38 13.95 3.81 11.16
N ASN A 39 13.77 3.59 12.48
CA ASN A 39 12.48 3.71 13.17
C ASN A 39 11.36 2.84 12.57
N SER A 40 11.71 1.76 11.89
CA SER A 40 10.74 0.86 11.27
C SER A 40 10.23 -0.19 12.23
N THR A 41 9.02 -0.72 11.94
CA THR A 41 8.40 -1.77 12.75
C THR A 41 7.87 -2.89 11.85
N ALA A 42 8.27 -4.14 12.09
CA ALA A 42 7.77 -5.34 11.41
C ALA A 42 7.23 -6.32 12.44
N MET A 43 5.92 -6.60 12.45
CA MET A 43 5.28 -7.47 13.44
C MET A 43 4.35 -8.50 12.81
N GLY A 44 4.70 -9.81 12.84
CA GLY A 44 3.89 -10.90 12.29
C GLY A 44 4.69 -12.02 11.63
N TYR A 45 4.31 -12.40 10.41
CA TYR A 45 4.91 -13.52 9.68
C TYR A 45 5.40 -13.11 8.30
N ASN A 46 6.70 -13.31 8.01
CA ASN A 46 7.34 -13.06 6.72
C ASN A 46 7.13 -11.60 6.23
N LEU A 47 7.57 -10.65 7.04
CA LEU A 47 7.36 -9.23 6.81
C LEU A 47 8.64 -8.49 6.49
N GLU A 48 8.51 -7.40 5.75
CA GLU A 48 9.60 -6.47 5.50
C GLU A 48 9.16 -5.01 5.73
N ALA A 49 9.84 -4.31 6.64
CA ALA A 49 9.72 -2.88 6.84
C ALA A 49 11.08 -2.24 6.54
N SER A 50 11.32 -1.92 5.27
CA SER A 50 12.60 -1.38 4.79
C SER A 50 12.58 0.13 4.57
N GLY A 51 11.42 0.75 4.50
CA GLY A 51 11.32 2.20 4.48
C GLY A 51 11.60 2.82 5.86
N ASN A 52 12.24 4.00 5.90
CA ASN A 52 12.40 4.74 7.15
C ASN A 52 11.03 5.15 7.70
N TYR A 53 10.82 4.97 9.01
CA TYR A 53 9.55 5.23 9.69
C TYR A 53 8.39 4.38 9.16
N SER A 54 8.69 3.23 8.55
CA SER A 54 7.66 2.35 7.98
C SER A 54 7.12 1.34 8.99
N THR A 55 5.91 0.86 8.74
CA THR A 55 5.26 -0.16 9.56
C THR A 55 4.71 -1.28 8.68
N ALA A 56 5.13 -2.53 8.92
CA ALA A 56 4.60 -3.72 8.28
C ALA A 56 4.00 -4.66 9.34
N MET A 57 2.71 -4.99 9.21
CA MET A 57 2.01 -5.85 10.18
C MET A 57 1.12 -6.89 9.49
N GLY A 58 1.17 -8.15 9.95
CA GLY A 58 0.31 -9.21 9.43
C GLY A 58 1.06 -10.38 8.82
N ILE A 59 0.76 -10.74 7.57
CA ILE A 59 1.34 -11.90 6.87
C ILE A 59 1.84 -11.48 5.50
N SER A 60 3.13 -11.71 5.20
CA SER A 60 3.74 -11.43 3.89
C SER A 60 3.45 -10.00 3.41
N THR A 61 3.63 -9.02 4.28
CA THR A 61 3.46 -7.61 3.95
C THR A 61 4.80 -6.90 3.79
N THR A 62 4.85 -5.92 2.89
CA THR A 62 6.04 -5.13 2.62
C THR A 62 5.74 -3.64 2.74
N ALA A 63 6.46 -2.93 3.59
CA ALA A 63 6.42 -1.47 3.72
C ALA A 63 7.79 -0.90 3.36
N SER A 64 8.01 -0.61 2.07
CA SER A 64 9.30 -0.16 1.55
C SER A 64 9.37 1.35 1.32
N GLY A 65 8.24 2.03 1.22
CA GLY A 65 8.21 3.49 1.16
C GLY A 65 8.56 4.14 2.51
N SER A 66 9.26 5.26 2.52
CA SER A 66 9.46 6.03 3.75
C SER A 66 8.11 6.52 4.28
N TYR A 67 7.89 6.41 5.60
CA TYR A 67 6.61 6.73 6.26
C TYR A 67 5.42 5.87 5.81
N SER A 68 5.67 4.73 5.16
CA SER A 68 4.62 3.87 4.65
C SER A 68 4.06 2.92 5.72
N THR A 69 2.82 2.49 5.52
CA THR A 69 2.14 1.52 6.39
C THR A 69 1.51 0.41 5.56
N ALA A 70 1.91 -0.83 5.81
CA ALA A 70 1.33 -2.02 5.18
C ALA A 70 0.76 -2.95 6.26
N MET A 71 -0.56 -3.22 6.22
CA MET A 71 -1.22 -4.05 7.22
C MET A 71 -2.18 -5.06 6.57
N GLY A 72 -2.12 -6.31 7.01
CA GLY A 72 -3.00 -7.36 6.52
C GLY A 72 -2.27 -8.56 5.95
N SER A 73 -2.64 -9.00 4.75
CA SER A 73 -2.04 -10.19 4.13
C SER A 73 -1.68 -9.91 2.68
N TYR A 74 -0.42 -10.14 2.30
CA TYR A 74 0.11 -9.86 0.97
C TYR A 74 -0.11 -8.40 0.55
N THR A 75 0.08 -7.46 1.48
CA THR A 75 -0.04 -6.02 1.20
C THR A 75 1.31 -5.39 0.90
N GLU A 76 1.34 -4.41 0.02
CA GLU A 76 2.55 -3.67 -0.35
C GLU A 76 2.30 -2.16 -0.28
N ALA A 77 3.10 -1.46 0.51
CA ALA A 77 3.12 0.00 0.57
C ALA A 77 4.51 0.49 0.16
N SER A 78 4.72 0.73 -1.13
CA SER A 78 6.01 1.11 -1.71
C SER A 78 6.12 2.61 -2.02
N GLY A 79 5.01 3.32 -2.11
CA GLY A 79 5.03 4.78 -2.21
C GLY A 79 5.44 5.46 -0.90
N GLY A 80 6.15 6.59 -0.98
CA GLY A 80 6.42 7.42 0.22
C GLY A 80 5.12 7.89 0.86
N ALA A 81 4.98 7.76 2.18
CA ALA A 81 3.78 8.08 2.96
C ALA A 81 2.51 7.32 2.50
N SER A 82 2.67 6.17 1.85
CA SER A 82 1.55 5.36 1.36
C SER A 82 0.97 4.44 2.44
N THR A 83 -0.30 4.05 2.27
CA THR A 83 -0.99 3.13 3.18
C THR A 83 -1.65 2.00 2.38
N ALA A 84 -1.30 0.75 2.67
CA ALA A 84 -1.92 -0.44 2.09
C ALA A 84 -2.51 -1.30 3.20
N THR A 85 -3.83 -1.55 3.18
CA THR A 85 -4.50 -2.31 4.23
C THR A 85 -5.52 -3.29 3.65
N GLY A 86 -5.45 -4.56 4.06
CA GLY A 86 -6.40 -5.58 3.62
C GLY A 86 -5.74 -6.85 3.10
N TRP A 87 -6.17 -7.32 1.94
CA TRP A 87 -5.66 -8.54 1.33
C TRP A 87 -5.28 -8.31 -0.13
N TYR A 88 -4.01 -8.58 -0.51
CA TYR A 88 -3.43 -8.30 -1.83
C TYR A 88 -3.63 -6.83 -2.26
N THR A 89 -3.41 -5.88 -1.34
CA THR A 89 -3.50 -4.45 -1.67
C THR A 89 -2.12 -3.86 -1.98
N THR A 90 -2.07 -2.96 -2.94
CA THR A 90 -0.83 -2.28 -3.36
C THR A 90 -1.02 -0.77 -3.37
N ALA A 91 -0.24 -0.04 -2.59
CA ALA A 91 -0.18 1.42 -2.59
C ALA A 91 1.22 1.87 -3.03
N SER A 92 1.39 2.15 -4.32
CA SER A 92 2.68 2.48 -4.92
C SER A 92 2.87 3.97 -5.25
N GLY A 93 1.80 4.73 -5.34
CA GLY A 93 1.88 6.20 -5.50
C GLY A 93 2.33 6.89 -4.20
N ILE A 94 3.00 8.03 -4.30
CA ILE A 94 3.33 8.87 -3.15
C ILE A 94 2.04 9.35 -2.47
N GLY A 95 1.92 9.18 -1.15
CA GLY A 95 0.73 9.55 -0.40
C GLY A 95 -0.53 8.77 -0.79
N SER A 96 -0.39 7.63 -1.47
CA SER A 96 -1.53 6.84 -1.91
C SER A 96 -2.11 5.96 -0.80
N THR A 97 -3.40 5.61 -0.93
CA THR A 97 -4.10 4.73 0.01
C THR A 97 -4.83 3.62 -0.74
N ALA A 98 -4.53 2.36 -0.42
CA ALA A 98 -5.21 1.19 -0.96
C ALA A 98 -5.82 0.37 0.19
N MET A 99 -7.15 0.17 0.19
CA MET A 99 -7.83 -0.54 1.27
C MET A 99 -8.87 -1.53 0.73
N GLY A 100 -8.84 -2.78 1.21
CA GLY A 100 -9.84 -3.78 0.87
C GLY A 100 -9.26 -5.09 0.33
N TYR A 101 -9.79 -5.58 -0.78
CA TYR A 101 -9.43 -6.85 -1.39
C TYR A 101 -8.91 -6.64 -2.82
N VAL A 102 -7.64 -6.95 -3.09
CA VAL A 102 -6.99 -6.81 -4.41
C VAL A 102 -7.15 -5.38 -4.96
N THR A 103 -6.86 -4.38 -4.14
CA THR A 103 -6.94 -2.98 -4.55
C THR A 103 -5.57 -2.41 -4.91
N THR A 104 -5.52 -1.50 -5.86
CA THR A 104 -4.28 -0.85 -6.29
C THR A 104 -4.44 0.67 -6.35
N ALA A 105 -3.60 1.40 -5.63
CA ALA A 105 -3.50 2.86 -5.71
C ALA A 105 -2.10 3.23 -6.22
N SER A 106 -1.98 3.44 -7.53
CA SER A 106 -0.70 3.72 -8.19
C SER A 106 -0.47 5.19 -8.54
N GLY A 107 -1.53 5.98 -8.62
CA GLY A 107 -1.41 7.42 -8.78
C GLY A 107 -0.90 8.09 -7.49
N ASN A 108 -0.07 9.13 -7.62
CA ASN A 108 0.30 9.93 -6.46
C ASN A 108 -0.93 10.56 -5.83
N TYR A 109 -1.04 10.47 -4.50
CA TYR A 109 -2.19 10.95 -3.71
C TYR A 109 -3.51 10.28 -4.05
N SER A 110 -3.48 9.15 -4.76
CA SER A 110 -4.68 8.40 -5.13
C SER A 110 -5.22 7.55 -3.98
N THR A 111 -6.51 7.27 -4.04
CA THR A 111 -7.21 6.43 -3.04
C THR A 111 -8.02 5.36 -3.75
N ALA A 112 -7.78 4.08 -3.45
CA ALA A 112 -8.53 2.93 -3.94
C ALA A 112 -9.11 2.15 -2.77
N ILE A 113 -10.44 2.05 -2.70
CA ILE A 113 -11.14 1.37 -1.60
C ILE A 113 -12.19 0.41 -2.16
N GLY A 114 -12.19 -0.84 -1.69
CA GLY A 114 -13.20 -1.83 -2.05
C GLY A 114 -12.64 -3.16 -2.51
N ARG A 115 -13.18 -3.70 -3.60
CA ARG A 115 -12.79 -5.00 -4.16
C ARG A 115 -12.33 -4.86 -5.60
N ASN A 116 -11.09 -5.28 -5.89
CA ASN A 116 -10.51 -5.20 -7.25
C ASN A 116 -10.61 -3.80 -7.86
N THR A 117 -10.42 -2.76 -7.04
CA THR A 117 -10.42 -1.37 -7.50
C THR A 117 -9.01 -0.91 -7.84
N ALA A 118 -8.89 -0.02 -8.82
CA ALA A 118 -7.62 0.56 -9.26
C ALA A 118 -7.76 2.08 -9.43
N ALA A 119 -6.95 2.85 -8.70
CA ALA A 119 -6.83 4.30 -8.80
C ALA A 119 -5.44 4.65 -9.33
N SER A 120 -5.34 5.03 -10.61
CA SER A 120 -4.08 5.19 -11.32
C SER A 120 -3.74 6.63 -11.67
N ASP A 121 -4.71 7.53 -11.74
CA ASP A 121 -4.47 8.95 -11.97
C ASP A 121 -4.03 9.67 -10.69
N TYR A 122 -3.29 10.75 -10.86
CA TYR A 122 -2.92 11.67 -9.78
C TYR A 122 -4.16 12.17 -9.04
N ALA A 123 -4.16 12.01 -7.71
CA ALA A 123 -5.22 12.42 -6.79
C ALA A 123 -6.60 11.79 -7.06
N SER A 124 -6.68 10.72 -7.84
CA SER A 124 -7.95 10.04 -8.12
C SER A 124 -8.47 9.27 -6.89
N THR A 125 -9.77 9.23 -6.74
CA THR A 125 -10.45 8.41 -5.72
C THR A 125 -11.36 7.40 -6.39
N VAL A 126 -11.15 6.12 -6.10
CA VAL A 126 -11.93 5.00 -6.63
C VAL A 126 -12.51 4.20 -5.49
N ILE A 127 -13.82 3.98 -5.51
CA ILE A 127 -14.53 3.15 -4.53
C ILE A 127 -15.39 2.10 -5.22
N GLY A 128 -15.85 1.09 -4.45
CA GLY A 128 -16.76 0.06 -4.96
C GLY A 128 -16.06 -1.21 -5.36
N GLN A 129 -16.37 -1.74 -6.54
CA GLN A 129 -15.78 -3.00 -7.00
C GLN A 129 -15.54 -3.02 -8.51
N HIS A 130 -14.46 -3.67 -8.94
CA HIS A 130 -14.17 -3.98 -10.36
C HIS A 130 -14.39 -2.78 -11.29
N ASN A 131 -13.85 -1.58 -10.95
CA ASN A 131 -13.92 -0.43 -11.85
C ASN A 131 -13.15 -0.70 -13.15
N LEU A 132 -13.48 -0.01 -14.22
CA LEU A 132 -12.75 -0.09 -15.49
C LEU A 132 -11.27 0.29 -15.28
N LEU A 133 -10.37 -0.59 -15.80
CA LEU A 133 -8.94 -0.39 -15.73
C LEU A 133 -8.54 0.67 -16.74
N GLY A 134 -8.48 1.75 -16.80
CA GLY A 134 -8.18 2.73 -17.84
C GLY A 134 -9.08 3.95 -17.77
N SER A 135 -10.19 3.87 -17.03
CA SER A 135 -10.99 5.07 -16.74
C SER A 135 -10.25 6.04 -15.81
N THR A 136 -9.18 5.58 -15.16
CA THR A 136 -8.32 6.38 -14.29
C THR A 136 -6.90 6.53 -14.83
N VAL A 137 -6.66 6.34 -16.11
CA VAL A 137 -5.35 6.55 -16.77
C VAL A 137 -5.56 7.45 -17.98
N THR A 138 -5.90 8.69 -17.75
CA THR A 138 -6.11 9.62 -18.84
C THR A 138 -4.85 10.37 -19.22
N ASN A 139 -3.97 10.71 -18.26
CA ASN A 139 -2.84 11.58 -18.58
C ASN A 139 -1.59 11.35 -17.72
N SER A 140 -1.70 11.32 -16.41
CA SER A 140 -0.53 11.18 -15.54
C SER A 140 -0.85 10.64 -14.17
N ALA A 141 -0.10 9.61 -13.75
CA ALA A 141 -0.12 9.10 -12.38
C ALA A 141 0.60 10.04 -11.40
N THR A 142 1.46 10.94 -11.87
CA THR A 142 2.38 11.72 -11.03
C THR A 142 2.13 13.22 -11.06
N GLN A 143 1.34 13.71 -12.01
CA GLN A 143 1.08 15.14 -12.18
C GLN A 143 -0.43 15.42 -12.30
N PHE A 144 -0.86 16.53 -11.73
CA PHE A 144 -2.23 17.00 -11.88
C PHE A 144 -2.54 17.38 -13.32
N SER A 145 -3.70 16.95 -13.80
CA SER A 145 -4.33 17.40 -15.05
C SER A 145 -5.83 17.48 -14.83
N THR A 146 -6.48 18.44 -15.45
CA THR A 146 -7.95 18.54 -15.45
C THR A 146 -8.62 17.39 -16.21
N ASP A 147 -7.88 16.70 -17.08
CA ASP A 147 -8.37 15.51 -17.78
C ASP A 147 -8.25 14.22 -16.95
N ASN A 148 -7.50 14.27 -15.84
CA ASN A 148 -7.42 13.13 -14.92
C ASN A 148 -8.78 12.86 -14.30
N THR A 149 -9.02 11.59 -13.99
CA THR A 149 -10.20 11.17 -13.25
C THR A 149 -10.08 11.60 -11.79
N ALA A 150 -11.08 12.30 -11.31
CA ALA A 150 -11.15 12.74 -9.91
C ALA A 150 -11.81 11.71 -9.01
N PHE A 151 -12.94 11.12 -9.47
CA PHE A 151 -13.73 10.19 -8.67
C PHE A 151 -14.41 9.13 -9.53
N VAL A 152 -14.38 7.86 -9.06
CA VAL A 152 -15.02 6.72 -9.72
C VAL A 152 -15.77 5.87 -8.69
N ILE A 153 -16.97 5.42 -9.06
CA ILE A 153 -17.69 4.34 -8.38
C ILE A 153 -17.70 3.14 -9.32
N GLY A 154 -16.86 2.14 -9.03
CA GLY A 154 -16.86 0.87 -9.75
C GLY A 154 -18.06 0.01 -9.35
N ASN A 155 -18.72 -0.62 -10.33
CA ASN A 155 -19.85 -1.52 -10.12
C ASN A 155 -19.78 -2.80 -10.98
N GLY A 156 -18.60 -3.13 -11.50
CA GLY A 156 -18.39 -4.37 -12.25
C GLY A 156 -18.69 -5.62 -11.41
N SER A 157 -19.13 -6.68 -12.04
CA SER A 157 -19.47 -7.95 -11.36
C SER A 157 -18.23 -8.77 -11.00
N ASP A 158 -17.23 -8.78 -11.86
CA ASP A 158 -15.99 -9.55 -11.72
C ASP A 158 -14.85 -8.93 -12.54
N SER A 159 -13.69 -9.61 -12.61
CA SER A 159 -12.49 -9.11 -13.32
C SER A 159 -12.67 -9.00 -14.84
N ASP A 160 -13.55 -9.80 -15.42
CA ASP A 160 -13.79 -9.84 -16.88
C ASP A 160 -14.94 -8.90 -17.28
N ASN A 161 -15.82 -8.58 -16.33
CA ASN A 161 -16.98 -7.69 -16.48
C ASN A 161 -16.83 -6.46 -15.58
N ARG A 162 -15.79 -5.68 -15.82
CA ARG A 162 -15.52 -4.42 -15.12
C ARG A 162 -16.41 -3.31 -15.66
N SER A 163 -16.88 -2.44 -14.77
CA SER A 163 -17.70 -1.28 -15.16
C SER A 163 -17.65 -0.20 -14.08
N ASP A 164 -18.01 1.01 -14.50
CA ASP A 164 -18.15 2.17 -13.63
C ASP A 164 -19.61 2.64 -13.65
N ALA A 165 -20.19 2.82 -12.46
CA ALA A 165 -21.51 3.40 -12.30
C ALA A 165 -21.46 4.94 -12.38
N PHE A 166 -20.33 5.52 -12.04
CA PHE A 166 -20.14 6.96 -11.99
C PHE A 166 -18.66 7.32 -12.16
N VAL A 167 -18.38 8.32 -12.99
CA VAL A 167 -17.03 8.84 -13.22
C VAL A 167 -17.10 10.37 -13.25
N VAL A 168 -16.19 11.03 -12.56
CA VAL A 168 -16.01 12.50 -12.64
C VAL A 168 -14.55 12.81 -12.91
N LYS A 169 -14.29 13.75 -13.82
CA LYS A 169 -12.95 14.29 -14.07
C LYS A 169 -12.73 15.59 -13.30
N PHE A 170 -11.47 16.01 -13.17
CA PHE A 170 -11.14 17.28 -12.51
C PHE A 170 -11.62 18.52 -13.31
N ASN A 171 -11.96 18.41 -14.60
CA ASN A 171 -12.59 19.47 -15.39
C ASN A 171 -14.10 19.61 -15.14
N GLY A 172 -14.70 18.72 -14.35
CA GLY A 172 -16.12 18.69 -14.02
C GLY A 172 -16.97 17.83 -14.96
N ASP A 173 -16.39 17.20 -15.98
CA ASP A 173 -17.11 16.22 -16.81
C ASP A 173 -17.45 14.98 -15.98
N ALA A 174 -18.69 14.48 -16.12
CA ALA A 174 -19.22 13.31 -15.44
C ALA A 174 -19.97 12.38 -16.40
#